data_ca1054344483da0cd01a0ae145e9b3eb
#
_entry.id   ca1054344483da0cd01a0ae145e9b3eb
#
_cell.length_a   1.000
_cell.length_b   1.000
_cell.length_c   1.000
_cell.angle_alpha   90.00
_cell.angle_beta   90.00
_cell.angle_gamma   90.00
#
_symmetry.space_group_name_H-M   'P 1'
#
loop_
_entity.id
_entity.type
_entity.pdbx_description
1 polymer ?
#
loop_
_entity_poly.entity_id
_entity_poly.type
_entity_poly.pdbx_seq_one_letter_code
_entity_poly.pdbx_strand_id
1 'polypeptide(L)'
;FTDAFLSDASTPLPVELASFDADVTDDRTVQLQWQTTSETGNSGFRVQRSSGGSSWTTLGRVEGAGTTDEPQSYRFADANAPYAADSLQYRLAQVDVDGTVNFSDPVTVRFGNPNGLELLGSFPNPARSQATVRFAIPEQTTGDVQLELYDLLGRQVRTISPAETSGRVEQTLDVSNLPSGTYLLRLSAGGQTQTQQVTIVR
;
A
#
# COMPACT_ATOMS: atom_id res chain seq x y z
N PHE A 1 -23.70 -19.84 58.87
CA PHE A 1 -22.50 -19.26 58.26
C PHE A 1 -22.34 -19.86 56.88
N THR A 2 -22.74 -19.10 55.88
CA THR A 2 -22.62 -19.48 54.45
C THR A 2 -21.49 -18.65 53.92
N ASP A 3 -20.31 -19.28 53.71
CA ASP A 3 -19.24 -18.68 52.98
C ASP A 3 -19.65 -18.60 51.49
N ALA A 4 -19.94 -17.41 51.03
CA ALA A 4 -20.07 -17.12 49.63
C ALA A 4 -18.63 -17.10 49.04
N PHE A 5 -18.26 -18.18 48.36
CA PHE A 5 -17.13 -18.14 47.41
C PHE A 5 -17.49 -17.15 46.33
N LEU A 6 -16.91 -15.96 46.43
CA LEU A 6 -16.78 -15.04 45.29
C LEU A 6 -15.84 -15.76 44.30
N SER A 7 -16.41 -16.40 43.27
CA SER A 7 -15.64 -16.74 42.10
C SER A 7 -15.22 -15.43 41.46
N ASP A 8 -13.96 -15.06 41.68
CA ASP A 8 -13.29 -14.09 40.86
C ASP A 8 -13.19 -14.71 39.47
N ALA A 9 -14.21 -14.43 38.67
CA ALA A 9 -14.15 -14.71 37.24
C ALA A 9 -13.16 -13.70 36.68
N SER A 10 -11.87 -14.04 36.77
CA SER A 10 -10.86 -13.35 35.95
C SER A 10 -11.33 -13.52 34.52
N THR A 11 -11.89 -12.46 33.96
CA THR A 11 -12.05 -12.36 32.50
C THR A 11 -10.68 -12.66 31.91
N PRO A 12 -10.53 -13.69 31.05
CA PRO A 12 -9.26 -13.94 30.42
C PRO A 12 -8.79 -12.62 29.79
N LEU A 13 -7.58 -12.21 30.15
CA LEU A 13 -6.98 -11.06 29.47
C LEU A 13 -6.93 -11.41 27.99
N PRO A 14 -7.39 -10.50 27.11
CA PRO A 14 -7.22 -10.70 25.67
C PRO A 14 -5.73 -10.85 25.37
N VAL A 15 -5.39 -11.35 24.18
CA VAL A 15 -4.01 -11.50 23.70
C VAL A 15 -3.15 -10.32 24.15
N GLU A 16 -2.06 -10.62 24.84
CA GLU A 16 -1.10 -9.61 25.25
C GLU A 16 -0.09 -9.40 24.11
N LEU A 17 -0.28 -8.32 23.34
CA LEU A 17 0.59 -7.94 22.26
C LEU A 17 1.90 -7.35 22.82
N ALA A 18 3.02 -8.01 22.56
CA ALA A 18 4.34 -7.56 23.00
C ALA A 18 4.93 -6.49 22.07
N SER A 19 4.76 -6.67 20.74
CA SER A 19 5.20 -5.71 19.71
C SER A 19 4.33 -5.80 18.48
N PHE A 20 4.23 -4.68 17.74
CA PHE A 20 3.71 -4.63 16.39
C PHE A 20 4.48 -3.59 15.60
N ASP A 21 5.20 -4.03 14.58
CA ASP A 21 6.12 -3.22 13.80
C ASP A 21 5.82 -3.36 12.30
N ALA A 22 6.17 -2.32 11.55
CA ALA A 22 5.99 -2.28 10.09
C ALA A 22 7.18 -1.59 9.42
N ASP A 23 7.82 -2.29 8.48
CA ASP A 23 8.99 -1.81 7.75
C ASP A 23 8.75 -1.85 6.24
N VAL A 24 9.31 -0.87 5.51
CA VAL A 24 9.27 -0.82 4.05
C VAL A 24 10.52 -1.50 3.49
N THR A 25 10.33 -2.42 2.57
CA THR A 25 11.42 -2.99 1.76
C THR A 25 11.67 -2.17 0.49
N ASP A 26 12.78 -2.45 -0.20
CA ASP A 26 13.22 -1.69 -1.39
C ASP A 26 12.19 -1.69 -2.53
N ASP A 27 11.35 -2.72 -2.62
CA ASP A 27 10.27 -2.86 -3.62
C ASP A 27 8.93 -2.25 -3.16
N ARG A 28 8.92 -1.45 -2.08
CA ARG A 28 7.72 -0.88 -1.43
C ARG A 28 6.76 -1.91 -0.83
N THR A 29 7.17 -3.14 -0.67
CA THR A 29 6.43 -4.09 0.15
C THR A 29 6.54 -3.68 1.61
N VAL A 30 5.42 -3.65 2.34
CA VAL A 30 5.42 -3.39 3.77
C VAL A 30 5.42 -4.73 4.50
N GLN A 31 6.51 -4.99 5.23
CA GLN A 31 6.64 -6.16 6.10
C GLN A 31 6.10 -5.81 7.48
N LEU A 32 5.08 -6.53 7.90
CA LEU A 32 4.46 -6.41 9.21
C LEU A 32 4.91 -7.58 10.07
N GLN A 33 5.31 -7.29 11.30
CA GLN A 33 5.74 -8.30 12.27
C GLN A 33 5.12 -7.97 13.63
N TRP A 34 4.64 -8.98 14.34
CA TRP A 34 4.16 -8.82 15.70
C TRP A 34 4.44 -10.04 16.56
N GLN A 35 4.48 -9.81 17.84
CA GLN A 35 4.66 -10.84 18.84
C GLN A 35 3.60 -10.73 19.92
N THR A 36 3.16 -11.86 20.40
CA THR A 36 2.33 -11.99 21.60
C THR A 36 3.12 -12.63 22.71
N THR A 37 2.88 -12.25 23.97
CA THR A 37 3.45 -12.93 25.15
C THR A 37 2.62 -14.13 25.52
N SER A 38 1.31 -14.06 25.37
CA SER A 38 0.34 -15.12 25.62
C SER A 38 -0.91 -14.89 24.78
N GLU A 39 -1.66 -15.95 24.54
CA GLU A 39 -2.93 -15.91 23.82
C GLU A 39 -3.98 -16.72 24.57
N THR A 40 -5.21 -16.22 24.62
CA THR A 40 -6.36 -16.94 25.18
C THR A 40 -7.52 -16.85 24.19
N GLY A 41 -7.92 -17.98 23.64
CA GLY A 41 -9.05 -18.04 22.69
C GLY A 41 -8.83 -17.29 21.38
N ASN A 42 -7.57 -17.01 20.99
CA ASN A 42 -7.25 -16.25 19.79
C ASN A 42 -7.50 -17.08 18.52
N SER A 43 -8.54 -16.73 17.76
CA SER A 43 -8.80 -17.32 16.45
C SER A 43 -7.83 -16.80 15.38
N GLY A 44 -7.29 -15.56 15.54
CA GLY A 44 -6.31 -14.99 14.61
C GLY A 44 -6.40 -13.48 14.49
N PHE A 45 -5.64 -12.96 13.56
CA PHE A 45 -5.48 -11.53 13.31
C PHE A 45 -5.93 -11.18 11.90
N ARG A 46 -6.78 -10.18 11.74
CA ARG A 46 -7.01 -9.52 10.46
C ARG A 46 -6.05 -8.34 10.38
N VAL A 47 -5.19 -8.35 9.39
CA VAL A 47 -4.30 -7.22 9.11
C VAL A 47 -5.09 -6.17 8.34
N GLN A 48 -5.10 -4.95 8.84
CA GLN A 48 -5.84 -3.85 8.26
C GLN A 48 -4.92 -2.68 7.91
N ARG A 49 -5.21 -2.03 6.78
CA ARG A 49 -4.50 -0.85 6.26
C ARG A 49 -5.44 0.33 6.11
N SER A 50 -4.92 1.55 6.37
CA SER A 50 -5.56 2.83 6.07
C SER A 50 -4.57 3.75 5.34
N SER A 51 -5.06 4.49 4.34
CA SER A 51 -4.30 5.56 3.67
C SER A 51 -4.52 6.93 4.33
N GLY A 52 -5.04 6.94 5.56
CA GLY A 52 -5.41 8.12 6.32
C GLY A 52 -6.92 8.17 6.60
N GLY A 53 -7.31 8.87 7.67
CA GLY A 53 -8.70 8.95 8.12
C GLY A 53 -9.18 7.71 8.88
N SER A 54 -10.51 7.51 8.91
CA SER A 54 -11.16 6.47 9.71
C SER A 54 -11.45 5.16 8.97
N SER A 55 -11.17 5.10 7.66
CA SER A 55 -11.47 3.92 6.83
C SER A 55 -10.33 2.91 6.86
N TRP A 56 -10.66 1.66 7.21
CA TRP A 56 -9.72 0.54 7.28
C TRP A 56 -10.11 -0.56 6.30
N THR A 57 -9.14 -1.02 5.52
CA THR A 57 -9.30 -2.14 4.58
C THR A 57 -8.59 -3.37 5.13
N THR A 58 -9.30 -4.50 5.23
CA THR A 58 -8.68 -5.77 5.59
C THR A 58 -7.90 -6.32 4.40
N LEU A 59 -6.61 -6.58 4.59
CA LEU A 59 -5.69 -7.11 3.59
C LEU A 59 -5.63 -8.63 3.59
N GLY A 60 -5.72 -9.22 4.77
CA GLY A 60 -5.67 -10.66 4.95
C GLY A 60 -5.86 -11.07 6.40
N ARG A 61 -5.76 -12.37 6.63
CA ARG A 61 -5.86 -13.00 7.94
C ARG A 61 -4.63 -13.87 8.20
N VAL A 62 -4.19 -13.87 9.43
CA VAL A 62 -3.17 -14.77 9.97
C VAL A 62 -3.80 -15.54 11.13
N GLU A 63 -3.72 -16.86 11.09
CA GLU A 63 -4.28 -17.71 12.16
C GLU A 63 -3.53 -17.49 13.47
N GLY A 64 -4.25 -17.47 14.58
CA GLY A 64 -3.70 -17.40 15.94
C GLY A 64 -3.31 -18.77 16.48
N ALA A 65 -2.62 -18.77 17.61
CA ALA A 65 -2.21 -20.00 18.30
C ALA A 65 -3.31 -20.59 19.22
N GLY A 66 -4.48 -19.94 19.25
CA GLY A 66 -5.58 -20.36 20.11
C GLY A 66 -5.39 -19.93 21.56
N THR A 67 -5.01 -20.90 22.42
CA THR A 67 -4.67 -20.61 23.83
C THR A 67 -3.27 -21.14 24.12
N THR A 68 -2.36 -20.24 24.50
CA THR A 68 -0.98 -20.57 24.83
C THR A 68 -0.36 -19.50 25.75
N ASP A 69 0.46 -19.93 26.69
CA ASP A 69 1.27 -19.05 27.54
C ASP A 69 2.69 -18.85 26.95
N GLU A 70 2.97 -19.45 25.79
CA GLU A 70 4.24 -19.29 25.12
C GLU A 70 4.19 -18.15 24.10
N PRO A 71 5.24 -17.31 24.00
CA PRO A 71 5.29 -16.22 23.03
C PRO A 71 5.17 -16.74 21.59
N GLN A 72 4.37 -16.04 20.79
CA GLN A 72 4.18 -16.34 19.38
C GLN A 72 4.67 -15.18 18.51
N SER A 73 5.16 -15.51 17.32
CA SER A 73 5.66 -14.53 16.34
C SER A 73 4.95 -14.70 15.01
N TYR A 74 4.50 -13.58 14.44
CA TYR A 74 3.70 -13.54 13.23
C TYR A 74 4.28 -12.57 12.22
N ARG A 75 3.98 -12.80 10.95
CA ARG A 75 4.41 -11.93 9.85
C ARG A 75 3.30 -11.82 8.80
N PHE A 76 3.25 -10.68 8.14
CA PHE A 76 2.38 -10.44 6.99
C PHE A 76 3.07 -9.47 6.03
N ALA A 77 2.94 -9.70 4.72
CA ALA A 77 3.51 -8.81 3.70
C ALA A 77 2.40 -8.12 2.90
N ASP A 78 2.38 -6.80 2.88
CA ASP A 78 1.55 -6.02 1.98
C ASP A 78 2.36 -5.62 0.73
N ALA A 79 2.34 -6.48 -0.29
CA ALA A 79 2.97 -6.24 -1.58
C ALA A 79 2.15 -5.31 -2.50
N ASN A 80 0.95 -4.89 -2.06
CA ASN A 80 0.03 -4.07 -2.84
C ASN A 80 -0.21 -2.70 -2.18
N ALA A 81 0.80 -2.16 -1.51
CA ALA A 81 0.73 -0.81 -0.98
C ALA A 81 0.49 0.19 -2.13
N PRO A 82 -0.49 1.13 -2.02
CA PRO A 82 -0.78 2.11 -3.06
C PRO A 82 0.48 2.89 -3.44
N TYR A 83 0.79 2.96 -4.74
CA TYR A 83 2.04 3.57 -5.22
C TYR A 83 2.15 5.05 -4.85
N ALA A 84 1.06 5.81 -4.97
CA ALA A 84 1.03 7.24 -4.69
C ALA A 84 0.92 7.60 -3.20
N ALA A 85 0.87 6.62 -2.29
CA ALA A 85 0.81 6.92 -0.86
C ALA A 85 2.16 7.38 -0.32
N ASP A 86 2.18 8.50 0.41
CA ASP A 86 3.36 8.98 1.16
C ASP A 86 3.48 8.28 2.51
N SER A 87 2.36 7.90 3.09
CA SER A 87 2.30 7.14 4.33
C SER A 87 1.08 6.23 4.39
N LEU A 88 1.20 5.14 5.12
CA LEU A 88 0.13 4.20 5.40
C LEU A 88 0.11 3.86 6.88
N GLN A 89 -1.07 3.60 7.40
CA GLN A 89 -1.26 3.09 8.74
C GLN A 89 -1.70 1.63 8.68
N TYR A 90 -1.19 0.84 9.59
CA TYR A 90 -1.56 -0.57 9.76
C TYR A 90 -1.99 -0.83 11.19
N ARG A 91 -2.96 -1.70 11.37
CA ARG A 91 -3.37 -2.23 12.66
C ARG A 91 -3.74 -3.70 12.56
N LEU A 92 -3.72 -4.36 13.70
CA LEU A 92 -4.25 -5.70 13.87
C LEU A 92 -5.67 -5.61 14.42
N ALA A 93 -6.57 -6.39 13.84
CA ALA A 93 -7.86 -6.71 14.43
C ALA A 93 -7.79 -8.17 14.89
N GLN A 94 -7.48 -8.38 16.15
CA GLN A 94 -7.51 -9.70 16.78
C GLN A 94 -8.96 -10.19 16.86
N VAL A 95 -9.17 -11.43 16.53
CA VAL A 95 -10.50 -12.08 16.53
C VAL A 95 -10.44 -13.30 17.41
N ASP A 96 -11.25 -13.32 18.45
CA ASP A 96 -11.38 -14.44 19.34
C ASP A 96 -12.34 -15.52 18.80
N VAL A 97 -12.30 -16.70 19.39
CA VAL A 97 -13.15 -17.83 18.96
C VAL A 97 -14.65 -17.56 19.19
N ASP A 98 -15.00 -16.64 20.08
CA ASP A 98 -16.36 -16.19 20.33
C ASP A 98 -16.82 -15.08 19.36
N GLY A 99 -15.91 -14.60 18.50
CA GLY A 99 -16.14 -13.53 17.52
C GLY A 99 -15.87 -12.13 18.04
N THR A 100 -15.46 -11.95 19.29
CA THR A 100 -15.01 -10.64 19.82
C THR A 100 -13.81 -10.15 19.02
N VAL A 101 -13.78 -8.82 18.76
CA VAL A 101 -12.70 -8.18 18.00
C VAL A 101 -12.05 -7.08 18.83
N ASN A 102 -10.75 -7.18 19.01
CA ASN A 102 -9.91 -6.18 19.66
C ASN A 102 -8.94 -5.57 18.65
N PHE A 103 -8.66 -4.27 18.74
CA PHE A 103 -7.76 -3.57 17.81
C PHE A 103 -6.47 -3.17 18.52
N SER A 104 -5.34 -3.38 17.84
CA SER A 104 -4.07 -2.80 18.27
C SER A 104 -4.05 -1.28 18.01
N ASP A 105 -3.13 -0.60 18.67
CA ASP A 105 -2.71 0.71 18.23
C ASP A 105 -2.15 0.63 16.79
N PRO A 106 -2.41 1.65 15.96
CA PRO A 106 -1.90 1.66 14.60
C PRO A 106 -0.41 2.02 14.56
N VAL A 107 0.34 1.34 13.69
CA VAL A 107 1.69 1.72 13.30
C VAL A 107 1.67 2.48 11.98
N THR A 108 2.51 3.51 11.85
CA THR A 108 2.60 4.34 10.64
C THR A 108 3.88 4.05 9.89
N VAL A 109 3.74 3.69 8.64
CA VAL A 109 4.83 3.56 7.68
C VAL A 109 4.89 4.79 6.81
N ARG A 110 6.08 5.34 6.57
CA ARG A 110 6.34 6.45 5.66
C ARG A 110 7.22 5.98 4.52
N PHE A 111 6.81 6.28 3.31
CA PHE A 111 7.60 6.00 2.12
C PHE A 111 8.51 7.19 1.84
N GLY A 112 9.80 6.94 1.74
CA GLY A 112 10.77 8.00 1.44
C GLY A 112 10.45 8.71 0.12
N ASN A 113 10.88 9.97 0.01
CA ASN A 113 10.70 10.78 -1.18
C ASN A 113 11.54 10.24 -2.36
N PRO A 114 11.06 10.41 -3.60
CA PRO A 114 11.85 10.05 -4.78
C PRO A 114 13.16 10.83 -4.83
N ASN A 115 14.26 10.12 -5.10
CA ASN A 115 15.59 10.74 -5.23
C ASN A 115 15.88 11.24 -6.66
N GLY A 116 15.07 10.85 -7.65
CA GLY A 116 15.23 11.16 -9.05
C GLY A 116 13.92 11.19 -9.81
N LEU A 117 13.94 11.74 -11.04
CA LEU A 117 12.84 11.64 -11.97
C LEU A 117 12.82 10.20 -12.52
N GLU A 118 11.74 9.48 -12.28
CA GLU A 118 11.56 8.10 -12.74
C GLU A 118 10.24 7.94 -13.48
N LEU A 119 10.26 7.24 -14.61
CA LEU A 119 9.07 6.81 -15.33
C LEU A 119 9.01 5.29 -15.28
N LEU A 120 8.15 4.74 -14.45
CA LEU A 120 8.02 3.30 -14.22
C LEU A 120 7.21 2.59 -15.30
N GLY A 121 6.44 3.35 -16.09
CA GLY A 121 5.68 2.86 -17.22
C GLY A 121 4.18 2.96 -17.07
N SER A 122 3.49 2.24 -17.95
CA SER A 122 2.02 2.20 -18.01
C SER A 122 1.50 0.79 -17.74
N PHE A 123 0.39 0.70 -17.03
CA PHE A 123 -0.26 -0.55 -16.64
C PHE A 123 -1.78 -0.49 -16.88
N PRO A 124 -2.39 -1.43 -17.61
CA PRO A 124 -1.73 -2.52 -18.34
C PRO A 124 -0.92 -2.03 -19.54
N ASN A 125 0.08 -2.82 -19.92
CA ASN A 125 0.79 -2.67 -21.19
C ASN A 125 0.93 -4.08 -21.82
N PRO A 126 0.21 -4.39 -22.91
CA PRO A 126 -0.59 -3.52 -23.77
C PRO A 126 -1.85 -2.94 -23.14
N ALA A 127 -2.17 -1.70 -23.49
CA ALA A 127 -3.37 -0.98 -23.08
C ALA A 127 -4.48 -1.07 -24.14
N ARG A 128 -5.77 -1.10 -23.69
CA ARG A 128 -6.93 -1.13 -24.62
C ARG A 128 -7.67 0.21 -24.67
N SER A 129 -8.10 0.70 -23.54
CA SER A 129 -8.86 1.97 -23.44
C SER A 129 -8.18 2.96 -22.52
N GLN A 130 -7.65 2.45 -21.41
CA GLN A 130 -6.97 3.24 -20.41
C GLN A 130 -5.76 2.48 -19.86
N ALA A 131 -4.76 3.23 -19.43
CA ALA A 131 -3.64 2.73 -18.65
C ALA A 131 -3.36 3.68 -17.48
N THR A 132 -2.83 3.17 -16.39
CA THR A 132 -2.27 3.97 -15.30
C THR A 132 -0.79 4.12 -15.53
N VAL A 133 -0.32 5.35 -15.67
CA VAL A 133 1.11 5.68 -15.73
C VAL A 133 1.61 5.94 -14.33
N ARG A 134 2.68 5.27 -13.94
CA ARG A 134 3.37 5.46 -12.66
C ARG A 134 4.69 6.15 -12.87
N PHE A 135 4.92 7.20 -12.11
CA PHE A 135 6.17 7.95 -12.15
C PHE A 135 6.47 8.62 -10.81
N ALA A 136 7.72 9.01 -10.63
CA ALA A 136 8.20 9.68 -9.43
C ALA A 136 8.91 10.97 -9.79
N ILE A 137 8.64 12.04 -9.03
CA ILE A 137 9.18 13.37 -9.20
C ILE A 137 9.81 13.80 -7.89
N PRO A 138 11.10 14.18 -7.86
CA PRO A 138 11.72 14.73 -6.65
C PRO A 138 11.00 15.98 -6.15
N GLU A 139 10.88 16.15 -4.82
CA GLU A 139 10.23 17.33 -4.22
C GLU A 139 10.86 18.67 -4.63
N GLN A 140 12.14 18.68 -4.92
CA GLN A 140 12.88 19.88 -5.30
C GLN A 140 12.80 20.20 -6.79
N THR A 141 11.98 19.48 -7.56
CA THR A 141 11.79 19.72 -8.98
C THR A 141 11.10 21.07 -9.19
N THR A 142 11.69 21.93 -10.00
CA THR A 142 11.13 23.23 -10.38
C THR A 142 10.68 23.22 -11.84
N GLY A 143 9.61 23.95 -12.14
CA GLY A 143 9.04 24.06 -13.50
C GLY A 143 7.91 23.07 -13.74
N ASP A 144 7.43 23.07 -14.98
CA ASP A 144 6.26 22.29 -15.38
C ASP A 144 6.60 20.79 -15.47
N VAL A 145 5.64 19.98 -15.02
CA VAL A 145 5.66 18.55 -15.22
C VAL A 145 4.72 18.21 -16.38
N GLN A 146 5.23 17.51 -17.38
CA GLN A 146 4.48 17.13 -18.57
C GLN A 146 4.64 15.64 -18.86
N LEU A 147 3.52 15.00 -19.15
CA LEU A 147 3.48 13.63 -19.66
C LEU A 147 2.93 13.65 -21.07
N GLU A 148 3.73 13.21 -22.04
CA GLU A 148 3.44 13.31 -23.46
C GLU A 148 3.52 11.95 -24.12
N LEU A 149 2.64 11.71 -25.07
CA LEU A 149 2.62 10.50 -25.88
C LEU A 149 2.92 10.85 -27.33
N TYR A 150 3.87 10.13 -27.93
CA TYR A 150 4.30 10.29 -29.31
C TYR A 150 4.09 9.00 -30.09
N ASP A 151 3.76 9.14 -31.38
CA ASP A 151 3.84 8.02 -32.31
C ASP A 151 5.30 7.75 -32.75
N LEU A 152 5.51 6.66 -33.46
CA LEU A 152 6.86 6.28 -33.98
C LEU A 152 7.44 7.25 -35.01
N LEU A 153 6.64 8.17 -35.55
CA LEU A 153 7.09 9.22 -36.46
C LEU A 153 7.47 10.51 -35.67
N GLY A 154 7.42 10.47 -34.35
CA GLY A 154 7.74 11.61 -33.49
C GLY A 154 6.61 12.65 -33.39
N ARG A 155 5.41 12.36 -33.88
CA ARG A 155 4.27 13.26 -33.75
C ARG A 155 3.67 13.10 -32.35
N GLN A 156 3.49 14.22 -31.66
CA GLN A 156 2.81 14.26 -30.37
C GLN A 156 1.31 13.99 -30.58
N VAL A 157 0.81 12.95 -29.96
CA VAL A 157 -0.60 12.53 -30.07
C VAL A 157 -1.40 12.83 -28.83
N ARG A 158 -0.74 13.06 -27.67
CA ARG A 158 -1.40 13.46 -26.43
C ARG A 158 -0.43 14.18 -25.49
N THR A 159 -0.97 15.11 -24.70
CA THR A 159 -0.28 15.77 -23.58
C THR A 159 -1.19 15.73 -22.36
N ILE A 160 -0.59 15.51 -21.21
CA ILE A 160 -1.23 15.55 -19.90
C ILE A 160 -0.33 16.38 -18.98
N SER A 161 -0.91 17.33 -18.28
CA SER A 161 -0.25 18.02 -17.17
C SER A 161 -0.78 17.40 -15.88
N PRO A 162 0.03 16.59 -15.17
CA PRO A 162 -0.39 16.00 -13.90
C PRO A 162 -0.74 17.10 -12.88
N ALA A 163 -1.67 16.82 -12.00
CA ALA A 163 -2.02 17.73 -10.92
C ALA A 163 -0.92 17.79 -9.85
N GLU A 164 -0.30 16.65 -9.60
CA GLU A 164 0.83 16.51 -8.68
C GLU A 164 2.14 16.80 -9.40
N THR A 165 2.94 17.69 -8.81
CA THR A 165 4.23 18.14 -9.36
C THR A 165 5.42 17.60 -8.57
N SER A 166 5.19 16.79 -7.56
CA SER A 166 6.22 16.12 -6.74
C SER A 166 5.69 14.82 -6.14
N GLY A 167 6.57 13.99 -5.63
CA GLY A 167 6.23 12.71 -5.02
C GLY A 167 6.02 11.59 -6.05
N ARG A 168 5.29 10.57 -5.65
CA ARG A 168 4.90 9.44 -6.50
C ARG A 168 3.51 9.65 -7.04
N VAL A 169 3.38 9.54 -8.35
CA VAL A 169 2.15 9.89 -9.06
C VAL A 169 1.63 8.71 -9.85
N GLU A 170 0.33 8.49 -9.79
CA GLU A 170 -0.44 7.61 -10.65
C GLU A 170 -1.36 8.45 -11.52
N GLN A 171 -1.09 8.50 -12.82
CA GLN A 171 -1.85 9.29 -13.78
C GLN A 171 -2.58 8.38 -14.76
N THR A 172 -3.89 8.56 -14.88
CA THR A 172 -4.68 7.86 -15.91
C THR A 172 -4.37 8.43 -17.29
N LEU A 173 -4.02 7.54 -18.22
CA LEU A 173 -3.82 7.80 -19.64
C LEU A 173 -4.97 7.15 -20.41
N ASP A 174 -5.85 7.97 -20.97
CA ASP A 174 -6.91 7.50 -21.89
C ASP A 174 -6.31 7.30 -23.29
N VAL A 175 -6.38 6.09 -23.79
CA VAL A 175 -5.88 5.69 -25.11
C VAL A 175 -6.99 5.17 -26.04
N SER A 176 -8.26 5.30 -25.65
CA SER A 176 -9.42 4.75 -26.34
C SER A 176 -9.56 5.22 -27.80
N ASN A 177 -9.10 6.43 -28.10
CA ASN A 177 -9.19 7.04 -29.44
C ASN A 177 -7.90 6.91 -30.27
N LEU A 178 -6.90 6.17 -29.77
CA LEU A 178 -5.64 5.99 -30.47
C LEU A 178 -5.65 4.69 -31.27
N PRO A 179 -5.06 4.65 -32.48
CA PRO A 179 -4.87 3.40 -33.24
C PRO A 179 -4.02 2.39 -32.47
N SER A 180 -4.26 1.09 -32.76
CA SER A 180 -3.36 0.05 -32.26
C SER A 180 -1.95 0.28 -32.82
N GLY A 181 -0.96 0.17 -31.95
CA GLY A 181 0.43 0.45 -32.31
C GLY A 181 1.32 0.66 -31.09
N THR A 182 2.57 0.95 -31.38
CA THR A 182 3.57 1.30 -30.38
C THR A 182 3.72 2.81 -30.31
N TYR A 183 3.81 3.33 -29.11
CA TYR A 183 3.96 4.75 -28.80
C TYR A 183 5.12 4.96 -27.82
N LEU A 184 5.64 6.17 -27.77
CA LEU A 184 6.65 6.60 -26.81
C LEU A 184 6.00 7.54 -25.80
N LEU A 185 5.98 7.12 -24.55
CA LEU A 185 5.56 7.92 -23.41
C LEU A 185 6.77 8.68 -22.87
N ARG A 186 6.68 10.00 -22.78
CA ARG A 186 7.74 10.88 -22.29
C ARG A 186 7.25 11.65 -21.07
N LEU A 187 7.99 11.58 -19.99
CA LEU A 187 7.84 12.40 -18.81
C LEU A 187 8.94 13.46 -18.80
N SER A 188 8.57 14.71 -18.64
CA SER A 188 9.50 15.85 -18.54
C SER A 188 9.22 16.63 -17.26
N ALA A 189 10.25 16.89 -16.45
CA ALA A 189 10.18 17.68 -15.22
C ALA A 189 11.56 18.23 -14.85
N GLY A 190 11.65 19.49 -14.45
CA GLY A 190 12.91 20.12 -13.98
C GLY A 190 14.06 20.03 -14.98
N GLY A 191 13.78 20.09 -16.28
CA GLY A 191 14.79 19.95 -17.33
C GLY A 191 15.29 18.52 -17.57
N GLN A 192 14.80 17.55 -16.82
CA GLN A 192 15.05 16.12 -17.03
C GLN A 192 13.94 15.48 -17.85
N THR A 193 14.26 14.39 -18.55
CA THR A 193 13.29 13.66 -19.37
C THR A 193 13.51 12.16 -19.22
N GLN A 194 12.42 11.43 -19.08
CA GLN A 194 12.38 9.96 -19.07
C GLN A 194 11.42 9.49 -20.19
N THR A 195 11.74 8.39 -20.85
CA THR A 195 10.93 7.86 -21.95
C THR A 195 10.74 6.36 -21.81
N GLN A 196 9.51 5.89 -22.04
CA GLN A 196 9.18 4.48 -22.08
C GLN A 196 8.24 4.14 -23.23
N GLN A 197 8.25 2.88 -23.65
CA GLN A 197 7.40 2.36 -24.72
C GLN A 197 6.05 1.90 -24.16
N VAL A 198 4.97 2.28 -24.86
CA VAL A 198 3.60 1.86 -24.56
C VAL A 198 3.00 1.21 -25.80
N THR A 199 2.41 0.04 -25.63
CA THR A 199 1.69 -0.66 -26.70
C THR A 199 0.19 -0.50 -26.51
N ILE A 200 -0.52 -0.10 -27.56
CA ILE A 200 -1.97 0.02 -27.58
C ILE A 200 -2.54 -1.07 -28.49
N VAL A 201 -3.58 -1.75 -28.03
CA VAL A 201 -4.30 -2.80 -28.75
C VAL A 201 -5.80 -2.55 -28.67
N ARG A 202 -6.53 -2.95 -29.69
CA ARG A 202 -7.99 -2.87 -29.76
C ARG A 202 -8.63 -4.25 -29.70
#